data_410bdc1e8a2bad35e02a74e063535fbe
#
_entry.id   410bdc1e8a2bad35e02a74e063535fbe
#
_cell.length_a   1.000
_cell.length_b   1.000
_cell.length_c   1.000
_cell.angle_alpha   90.00
_cell.angle_beta   90.00
_cell.angle_gamma   90.00
#
_symmetry.space_group_name_H-M   'P 1'
#
loop_
_entity.id
_entity.type
_entity.pdbx_description
1 polymer ?
#
loop_
_entity_poly.entity_id
_entity_poly.type
_entity_poly.pdbx_seq_one_letter_code
_entity_poly.pdbx_strand_id
1 'polypeptide(L)'
;MSHLIYKDRPGARVEVHPVNQSGASGREVSDLDIYVDNELISSNELKDKNFSEPDVRHAADKVITAGGNHMLFIFGPRACPESDFINDIQQEYLSKNFFLRVVPYNEFFSSLLNCIAEPDTKEFMKFILKVAHDTKFKEEVIAYLDALGQQIFGLKHI
;
A
#
# COMPACT_ATOMS: atom_id res chain seq x y z
N MET A 1 4.20 -6.10 3.65
CA MET A 1 5.14 -6.36 2.54
C MET A 1 6.38 -5.48 2.62
N SER A 2 6.24 -4.17 2.67
CA SER A 2 7.35 -3.28 3.00
C SER A 2 8.12 -3.77 4.24
N HIS A 3 7.41 -4.28 5.23
CA HIS A 3 8.01 -4.90 6.41
C HIS A 3 8.90 -6.11 6.05
N LEU A 4 8.53 -6.94 5.07
CA LEU A 4 9.36 -8.08 4.63
C LEU A 4 10.60 -7.64 3.84
N ILE A 5 10.50 -6.55 3.08
CA ILE A 5 11.59 -6.03 2.25
C ILE A 5 12.56 -5.18 3.08
N TYR A 6 12.04 -4.41 4.03
CA TYR A 6 12.84 -3.45 4.81
C TYR A 6 13.07 -3.85 6.26
N LYS A 7 12.53 -4.98 6.70
CA LYS A 7 12.60 -5.48 8.09
C LYS A 7 14.03 -5.50 8.65
N ASP A 8 14.99 -5.84 7.82
CA ASP A 8 16.39 -5.96 8.22
C ASP A 8 17.26 -4.76 7.80
N ARG A 9 16.62 -3.71 7.23
CA ARG A 9 17.35 -2.49 6.87
C ARG A 9 17.37 -1.52 8.04
N PRO A 10 18.51 -1.22 8.64
CA PRO A 10 18.61 -0.22 9.71
C PRO A 10 18.02 1.11 9.25
N GLY A 11 17.30 1.79 10.13
CA GLY A 11 16.68 3.08 9.82
C GLY A 11 15.41 3.02 8.97
N ALA A 12 14.98 1.83 8.51
CA ALA A 12 13.74 1.69 7.77
C ALA A 12 12.51 1.75 8.69
N ARG A 13 11.50 2.53 8.30
CA ARG A 13 10.23 2.69 8.99
C ARG A 13 9.09 2.67 7.99
N VAL A 14 8.02 1.97 8.31
CA VAL A 14 6.77 1.96 7.55
C VAL A 14 5.69 2.59 8.39
N GLU A 15 5.06 3.63 7.89
CA GLU A 15 3.91 4.29 8.50
C GLU A 15 2.65 3.91 7.73
N VAL A 16 1.64 3.40 8.42
CA VAL A 16 0.33 3.08 7.86
C VAL A 16 -0.66 4.08 8.43
N HIS A 17 -1.36 4.78 7.55
CA HIS A 17 -2.31 5.81 7.93
C HIS A 17 -3.75 5.27 7.83
N PRO A 18 -4.61 5.53 8.83
CA PRO A 18 -5.98 5.04 8.81
C PRO A 18 -6.80 5.68 7.69
N VAL A 19 -7.39 4.90 6.83
CA VAL A 19 -8.14 5.29 5.61
C VAL A 19 -9.37 6.20 5.89
N ASN A 20 -9.76 6.43 7.14
CA ASN A 20 -11.02 7.11 7.49
C ASN A 20 -10.89 8.28 8.46
N GLN A 21 -9.71 8.82 8.69
CA GLN A 21 -9.55 10.02 9.51
C GLN A 21 -9.46 11.27 8.64
N SER A 22 -10.61 11.86 8.33
CA SER A 22 -10.68 13.23 7.82
C SER A 22 -10.16 14.18 8.89
N GLY A 23 -8.96 14.72 8.73
CA GLY A 23 -8.35 15.67 9.67
C GLY A 23 -7.07 15.15 10.33
N ALA A 24 -6.50 14.11 9.81
CA ALA A 24 -5.21 13.61 10.25
C ALA A 24 -4.11 14.64 10.12
N SER A 25 -3.20 14.58 11.04
CA SER A 25 -2.06 15.47 11.19
C SER A 25 -1.36 15.74 9.86
N GLY A 26 -0.96 16.98 9.59
CA GLY A 26 -0.32 17.41 8.34
C GLY A 26 1.04 16.75 8.04
N ARG A 27 1.25 15.55 8.52
CA ARG A 27 2.42 14.68 8.26
C ARG A 27 2.10 13.46 7.40
N GLU A 28 0.83 13.15 7.18
CA GLU A 28 0.41 12.00 6.38
C GLU A 28 0.50 12.35 4.90
N VAL A 29 1.32 11.62 4.15
CA VAL A 29 1.50 11.84 2.72
C VAL A 29 0.52 10.99 1.93
N SER A 30 0.48 9.69 2.20
CA SER A 30 -0.40 8.71 1.56
C SER A 30 -0.93 7.70 2.59
N ASP A 31 -1.61 6.65 2.16
CA ASP A 31 -2.13 5.60 3.05
C ASP A 31 -1.01 4.75 3.68
N LEU A 32 0.13 4.63 2.99
CA LEU A 32 1.29 3.91 3.49
C LEU A 32 2.58 4.59 3.01
N ASP A 33 3.38 5.06 3.96
CA ASP A 33 4.63 5.75 3.70
C ASP A 33 5.83 4.95 4.20
N ILE A 34 6.89 4.91 3.39
CA ILE A 34 8.14 4.19 3.68
C ILE A 34 9.27 5.19 3.80
N TYR A 35 9.89 5.21 4.97
CA TYR A 35 11.05 6.04 5.26
C TYR A 35 12.30 5.21 5.47
N VAL A 36 13.44 5.75 5.09
CA VAL A 36 14.78 5.26 5.44
C VAL A 36 15.60 6.45 5.91
N ASP A 37 16.19 6.37 7.10
CA ASP A 37 16.96 7.45 7.71
C ASP A 37 16.19 8.80 7.76
N ASN A 38 14.87 8.72 7.99
CA ASN A 38 13.90 9.82 7.99
C ASN A 38 13.62 10.46 6.61
N GLU A 39 14.18 9.95 5.53
CA GLU A 39 13.82 10.37 4.18
C GLU A 39 12.65 9.54 3.65
N LEU A 40 11.68 10.17 3.02
CA LEU A 40 10.54 9.52 2.35
C LEU A 40 11.04 8.83 1.08
N ILE A 41 11.06 7.50 1.09
CA ILE A 41 11.55 6.70 -0.04
C ILE A 41 10.43 6.31 -0.99
N SER A 42 9.27 5.99 -0.45
CA SER A 42 8.12 5.58 -1.26
C SER A 42 6.82 5.86 -0.51
N SER A 43 5.81 6.28 -1.25
CA SER A 43 4.44 6.40 -0.77
C SER A 43 3.52 5.50 -1.57
N ASN A 44 2.50 4.96 -0.91
CA ASN A 44 1.51 4.10 -1.57
C ASN A 44 0.12 4.60 -1.24
N GLU A 45 -0.63 4.97 -2.28
CA GLU A 45 -2.04 5.34 -2.20
C GLU A 45 -2.90 4.14 -2.60
N LEU A 46 -3.93 3.87 -1.79
CA LEU A 46 -4.85 2.75 -2.00
C LEU A 46 -6.23 3.28 -2.37
N LYS A 47 -6.77 2.87 -3.51
CA LYS A 47 -8.06 3.36 -4.00
C LYS A 47 -8.96 2.20 -4.39
N ASP A 48 -10.09 2.02 -3.70
CA ASP A 48 -11.08 0.99 -4.05
C ASP A 48 -12.44 1.60 -4.47
N LYS A 49 -12.34 2.73 -5.18
CA LYS A 49 -13.46 3.42 -5.84
C LYS A 49 -12.97 4.04 -7.14
N ASN A 50 -13.88 4.40 -8.04
CA ASN A 50 -13.53 5.08 -9.28
C ASN A 50 -12.66 6.32 -9.02
N PHE A 51 -11.71 6.53 -9.89
CA PHE A 51 -10.76 7.63 -9.81
C PHE A 51 -10.45 8.19 -11.20
N SER A 52 -10.05 9.44 -11.20
CA SER A 52 -9.72 10.21 -12.39
C SER A 52 -8.25 10.59 -12.41
N GLU A 53 -7.78 11.12 -13.54
CA GLU A 53 -6.43 11.67 -13.66
C GLU A 53 -6.10 12.73 -12.58
N PRO A 54 -7.01 13.72 -12.26
CA PRO A 54 -6.79 14.65 -11.16
C PRO A 54 -6.56 13.99 -9.79
N ASP A 55 -7.21 12.86 -9.50
CA ASP A 55 -6.98 12.13 -8.24
C ASP A 55 -5.55 11.63 -8.14
N VAL A 56 -5.04 11.04 -9.23
CA VAL A 56 -3.67 10.52 -9.29
C VAL A 56 -2.65 11.66 -9.21
N ARG A 57 -2.88 12.76 -9.92
CA ARG A 57 -2.03 13.96 -9.86
C ARG A 57 -1.96 14.54 -8.46
N HIS A 58 -3.11 14.70 -7.82
CA HIS A 58 -3.17 15.22 -6.46
C HIS A 58 -2.36 14.36 -5.47
N ALA A 59 -2.48 13.04 -5.56
CA ALA A 59 -1.71 12.13 -4.73
C ALA A 59 -0.20 12.24 -5.00
N ALA A 60 0.21 12.27 -6.28
CA ALA A 60 1.62 12.42 -6.66
C ALA A 60 2.23 13.76 -6.20
N ASP A 61 1.49 14.86 -6.34
CA ASP A 61 1.94 16.18 -5.93
C ASP A 61 2.14 16.30 -4.41
N LYS A 62 1.34 15.58 -3.60
CA LYS A 62 1.55 15.46 -2.16
C LYS A 62 2.90 14.80 -1.85
N VAL A 63 3.22 13.70 -2.53
CA VAL A 63 4.48 12.98 -2.35
C VAL A 63 5.67 13.85 -2.75
N ILE A 64 5.59 14.55 -3.88
CA ILE A 64 6.62 15.50 -4.34
C ILE A 64 6.82 16.62 -3.32
N THR A 65 5.73 17.19 -2.81
CA THR A 65 5.78 18.25 -1.80
C THR A 65 6.44 17.78 -0.51
N ALA A 66 6.28 16.50 -0.17
CA ALA A 66 6.92 15.88 0.99
C ALA A 66 8.39 15.47 0.74
N GLY A 67 8.92 15.73 -0.46
CA GLY A 67 10.30 15.40 -0.82
C GLY A 67 10.50 13.99 -1.34
N GLY A 68 9.42 13.21 -1.52
CA GLY A 68 9.48 11.87 -2.11
C GLY A 68 9.62 11.91 -3.63
N ASN A 69 10.17 10.85 -4.20
CA ASN A 69 10.35 10.70 -5.65
C ASN A 69 9.78 9.40 -6.21
N HIS A 70 9.07 8.63 -5.38
CA HIS A 70 8.51 7.34 -5.76
C HIS A 70 7.12 7.16 -5.15
N MET A 71 6.15 6.78 -6.00
CA MET A 71 4.77 6.54 -5.59
C MET A 71 4.17 5.35 -6.32
N LEU A 72 3.45 4.51 -5.56
CA LEU A 72 2.55 3.51 -6.10
C LEU A 72 1.10 3.93 -5.83
N PHE A 73 0.31 4.07 -6.88
CA PHE A 73 -1.13 4.24 -6.79
C PHE A 73 -1.79 2.90 -7.12
N ILE A 74 -2.28 2.22 -6.08
CA ILE A 74 -2.79 0.85 -6.17
C ILE A 74 -4.29 0.89 -6.09
N PHE A 75 -4.97 0.37 -7.11
CA PHE A 75 -6.42 0.37 -7.13
C PHE A 75 -7.02 -1.03 -6.98
N GLY A 76 -8.10 -1.08 -6.19
CA GLY A 76 -8.82 -2.31 -5.88
C GLY A 76 -9.81 -2.74 -6.97
N PRO A 77 -10.48 -3.89 -6.77
CA PRO A 77 -11.35 -4.49 -7.80
C PRO A 77 -12.64 -3.70 -8.07
N ARG A 78 -13.02 -2.78 -7.18
CA ARG A 78 -14.19 -1.91 -7.37
C ARG A 78 -13.86 -0.59 -8.06
N ALA A 79 -12.57 -0.32 -8.24
CA ALA A 79 -12.11 0.87 -8.90
C ALA A 79 -12.00 0.66 -10.41
N CYS A 80 -12.53 1.62 -11.16
CA CYS A 80 -12.35 1.68 -12.61
C CYS A 80 -11.73 3.03 -12.95
N PRO A 81 -10.56 3.08 -13.60
CA PRO A 81 -10.02 4.32 -14.12
C PRO A 81 -10.91 4.84 -15.26
N GLU A 82 -11.12 6.15 -15.32
CA GLU A 82 -12.06 6.77 -16.25
C GLU A 82 -11.61 6.73 -17.72
N SER A 83 -10.35 6.44 -18.02
CA SER A 83 -9.84 6.36 -19.38
C SER A 83 -8.37 5.94 -19.46
N ASP A 84 -7.80 5.99 -20.65
CA ASP A 84 -6.44 5.56 -20.97
C ASP A 84 -5.31 6.51 -20.50
N PHE A 85 -5.60 7.43 -19.55
CA PHE A 85 -4.61 8.41 -19.08
C PHE A 85 -3.41 7.82 -18.31
N ILE A 86 -3.51 6.57 -17.87
CA ILE A 86 -2.53 5.97 -16.95
C ILE A 86 -1.10 5.98 -17.54
N ASN A 87 -0.96 5.57 -18.82
CA ASN A 87 0.35 5.54 -19.42
C ASN A 87 0.94 6.95 -19.61
N ASP A 88 0.12 7.89 -20.03
CA ASP A 88 0.56 9.27 -20.29
C ASP A 88 1.01 9.95 -19.00
N ILE A 89 0.25 9.81 -17.92
CA ILE A 89 0.62 10.40 -16.64
C ILE A 89 1.89 9.76 -16.05
N GLN A 90 2.07 8.46 -16.18
CA GLN A 90 3.30 7.78 -15.72
C GLN A 90 4.53 8.28 -16.49
N GLN A 91 4.44 8.45 -17.80
CA GLN A 91 5.52 8.99 -18.63
C GLN A 91 5.81 10.46 -18.31
N GLU A 92 4.78 11.26 -18.10
CA GLU A 92 4.93 12.67 -17.71
C GLU A 92 5.70 12.79 -16.39
N TYR A 93 5.33 12.06 -15.35
CA TYR A 93 6.01 12.12 -14.05
C TYR A 93 7.44 11.55 -14.13
N LEU A 94 7.65 10.49 -14.92
CA LEU A 94 8.98 9.94 -15.15
C LEU A 94 9.92 10.99 -15.78
N SER A 95 9.41 11.80 -16.73
CA SER A 95 10.19 12.89 -17.34
C SER A 95 10.61 13.98 -16.33
N LYS A 96 9.91 14.05 -15.20
CA LYS A 96 10.20 14.96 -14.07
C LYS A 96 11.05 14.30 -12.97
N ASN A 97 11.67 13.15 -13.24
CA ASN A 97 12.40 12.33 -12.27
C ASN A 97 11.55 11.85 -11.08
N PHE A 98 10.25 11.68 -11.29
CA PHE A 98 9.34 11.12 -10.30
C PHE A 98 8.79 9.77 -10.80
N PHE A 99 9.04 8.72 -10.05
CA PHE A 99 8.55 7.38 -10.41
C PHE A 99 7.12 7.21 -9.90
N LEU A 100 6.17 7.31 -10.82
CA LEU A 100 4.76 7.02 -10.59
C LEU A 100 4.38 5.70 -11.23
N ARG A 101 3.75 4.80 -10.46
CA ARG A 101 3.15 3.58 -10.98
C ARG A 101 1.70 3.50 -10.55
N VAL A 102 0.78 3.37 -11.50
CA VAL A 102 -0.65 3.14 -11.28
C VAL A 102 -0.95 1.71 -11.68
N VAL A 103 -1.33 0.87 -10.73
CA VAL A 103 -1.48 -0.58 -10.97
C VAL A 103 -2.72 -1.14 -10.27
N PRO A 104 -3.39 -2.14 -10.87
CA PRO A 104 -4.42 -2.88 -10.17
C PRO A 104 -3.81 -3.74 -9.06
N TYR A 105 -4.56 -3.91 -7.98
CA TYR A 105 -4.14 -4.66 -6.80
C TYR A 105 -3.61 -6.07 -7.12
N ASN A 106 -4.27 -6.80 -8.00
CA ASN A 106 -3.88 -8.16 -8.36
C ASN A 106 -2.51 -8.21 -9.07
N GLU A 107 -2.21 -7.26 -9.96
CA GLU A 107 -0.91 -7.16 -10.62
C GLU A 107 0.18 -6.81 -9.62
N PHE A 108 -0.07 -5.82 -8.78
CA PHE A 108 0.83 -5.44 -7.70
C PHE A 108 1.15 -6.63 -6.78
N PHE A 109 0.11 -7.34 -6.31
CA PHE A 109 0.28 -8.46 -5.41
C PHE A 109 1.02 -9.63 -6.06
N SER A 110 0.70 -9.97 -7.31
CA SER A 110 1.40 -11.01 -8.07
C SER A 110 2.87 -10.68 -8.26
N SER A 111 3.18 -9.43 -8.60
CA SER A 111 4.58 -8.97 -8.75
C SER A 111 5.36 -9.12 -7.46
N LEU A 112 4.73 -8.83 -6.33
CA LEU A 112 5.35 -8.96 -5.02
C LEU A 112 5.58 -10.41 -4.62
N LEU A 113 4.63 -11.31 -4.87
CA LEU A 113 4.80 -12.75 -4.60
C LEU A 113 5.96 -13.32 -5.43
N ASN A 114 6.13 -12.88 -6.67
CA ASN A 114 7.24 -13.29 -7.51
C ASN A 114 8.62 -12.81 -7.02
N CYS A 115 8.66 -11.74 -6.22
CA CYS A 115 9.89 -11.26 -5.60
C CYS A 115 10.28 -12.02 -4.31
N ILE A 116 9.39 -12.86 -3.79
CA ILE A 116 9.62 -13.64 -2.58
C ILE A 116 9.97 -15.07 -3.01
N ALA A 117 11.22 -15.46 -2.87
CA ALA A 117 11.72 -16.75 -3.33
C ALA A 117 11.02 -17.95 -2.66
N GLU A 118 10.72 -17.83 -1.37
CA GLU A 118 10.00 -18.85 -0.58
C GLU A 118 9.04 -18.15 0.40
N PRO A 119 7.81 -17.82 -0.04
CA PRO A 119 6.85 -17.15 0.83
C PRO A 119 6.39 -18.10 1.93
N ASP A 120 6.74 -17.82 3.18
CA ASP A 120 6.09 -18.45 4.31
C ASP A 120 4.66 -17.92 4.44
N THR A 121 3.74 -18.59 3.77
CA THR A 121 2.33 -18.20 3.71
C THR A 121 1.66 -18.24 5.09
N LYS A 122 2.15 -19.07 6.00
CA LYS A 122 1.64 -19.16 7.37
C LYS A 122 2.07 -17.93 8.19
N GLU A 123 3.34 -17.54 8.11
CA GLU A 123 3.84 -16.32 8.77
C GLU A 123 3.21 -15.07 8.14
N PHE A 124 3.00 -15.06 6.84
CA PHE A 124 2.28 -14.00 6.17
C PHE A 124 0.83 -13.86 6.67
N MET A 125 0.11 -14.99 6.85
CA MET A 125 -1.25 -14.95 7.41
C MET A 125 -1.27 -14.43 8.85
N LYS A 126 -0.33 -14.87 9.69
CA LYS A 126 -0.19 -14.34 11.05
C LYS A 126 0.04 -12.82 11.05
N PHE A 127 0.87 -12.35 10.14
CA PHE A 127 1.12 -10.91 9.99
C PHE A 127 -0.14 -10.15 9.58
N ILE A 128 -0.91 -10.66 8.60
CA ILE A 128 -2.19 -10.05 8.18
C ILE A 128 -3.17 -9.98 9.37
N LEU A 129 -3.32 -11.08 10.11
CA LEU A 129 -4.19 -11.11 11.28
C LEU A 129 -3.78 -10.07 12.32
N LYS A 130 -2.49 -10.02 12.64
CA LYS A 130 -1.97 -9.00 13.56
C LYS A 130 -2.27 -7.58 13.08
N VAL A 131 -2.00 -7.28 11.82
CA VAL A 131 -2.28 -5.94 11.25
C VAL A 131 -3.77 -5.62 11.32
N ALA A 132 -4.65 -6.57 10.98
CA ALA A 132 -6.09 -6.37 11.04
C ALA A 132 -6.59 -6.02 12.46
N HIS A 133 -6.05 -6.69 13.49
CA HIS A 133 -6.34 -6.39 14.89
C HIS A 133 -5.76 -5.03 15.33
N ASP A 134 -4.50 -4.76 15.03
CA ASP A 134 -3.80 -3.54 15.43
C ASP A 134 -4.42 -2.28 14.79
N THR A 135 -4.88 -2.39 13.55
CA THR A 135 -5.50 -1.29 12.80
C THR A 135 -7.01 -1.20 12.97
N LYS A 136 -7.58 -2.05 13.83
CA LYS A 136 -9.02 -2.06 14.14
C LYS A 136 -9.90 -2.17 12.91
N PHE A 137 -9.62 -3.13 12.05
CA PHE A 137 -10.52 -3.47 10.95
C PHE A 137 -11.91 -3.79 11.50
N LYS A 138 -12.94 -3.73 10.64
CA LYS A 138 -14.29 -4.13 11.02
C LYS A 138 -14.28 -5.56 11.55
N GLU A 139 -15.01 -5.80 12.63
CA GLU A 139 -15.08 -7.12 13.29
C GLU A 139 -15.40 -8.26 12.33
N GLU A 140 -16.25 -8.01 11.33
CA GLU A 140 -16.60 -8.98 10.28
C GLU A 140 -15.38 -9.40 9.45
N VAL A 141 -14.46 -8.45 9.16
CA VAL A 141 -13.24 -8.72 8.39
C VAL A 141 -12.25 -9.50 9.24
N ILE A 142 -12.11 -9.15 10.51
CA ILE A 142 -11.25 -9.85 11.47
C ILE A 142 -11.74 -11.29 11.62
N ALA A 143 -13.04 -11.48 11.89
CA ALA A 143 -13.64 -12.81 12.02
C ALA A 143 -13.47 -13.68 10.75
N TYR A 144 -13.59 -13.07 9.56
CA TYR A 144 -13.33 -13.78 8.31
C TYR A 144 -11.87 -14.20 8.17
N LEU A 145 -10.92 -13.31 8.47
CA LEU A 145 -9.49 -13.60 8.41
C LEU A 145 -9.08 -14.67 9.43
N ASP A 146 -9.62 -14.60 10.64
CA ASP A 146 -9.42 -15.63 11.69
C ASP A 146 -9.91 -17.00 11.23
N ALA A 147 -11.13 -17.06 10.69
CA ALA A 147 -11.70 -18.30 10.16
C ALA A 147 -10.85 -18.88 9.02
N LEU A 148 -10.38 -18.03 8.11
CA LEU A 148 -9.51 -18.41 7.00
C LEU A 148 -8.16 -18.92 7.51
N GLY A 149 -7.54 -18.23 8.45
CA GLY A 149 -6.29 -18.63 9.08
C GLY A 149 -6.39 -19.97 9.80
N GLN A 150 -7.49 -20.19 10.50
CA GLN A 150 -7.78 -21.47 11.15
C GLN A 150 -7.99 -22.61 10.14
N GLN A 151 -8.79 -22.35 9.10
CA GLN A 151 -9.14 -23.35 8.09
C GLN A 151 -7.92 -23.78 7.27
N ILE A 152 -7.07 -22.85 6.84
CA ILE A 152 -5.94 -23.15 5.93
C ILE A 152 -4.69 -23.60 6.69
N PHE A 153 -4.39 -22.96 7.83
CA PHE A 153 -3.12 -23.12 8.53
C PHE A 153 -3.24 -23.69 9.94
N GLY A 154 -4.46 -23.96 10.44
CA GLY A 154 -4.69 -24.40 11.80
C GLY A 154 -4.27 -23.36 12.86
N LEU A 155 -4.27 -22.08 12.50
CA LEU A 155 -3.94 -20.98 13.42
C LEU A 155 -5.08 -20.88 14.46
N LYS A 156 -4.72 -20.88 15.75
CA LYS A 156 -5.67 -20.53 16.81
C LYS A 156 -5.79 -19.00 16.85
N HIS A 157 -6.93 -18.50 17.32
CA HIS A 157 -7.14 -17.06 17.55
C HIS A 157 -5.93 -16.43 18.24
N ILE A 158 -5.44 -15.34 17.68
CA ILE A 158 -4.34 -14.55 18.25
C ILE A 158 -4.93 -13.52 19.19
#